data_3040696d08d36ae287e428e9098e5ed8
#
_entry.id   3040696d08d36ae287e428e9098e5ed8
#
_cell.length_a   1.000
_cell.length_b   1.000
_cell.length_c   1.000
_cell.angle_alpha   90.00
_cell.angle_beta   90.00
_cell.angle_gamma   90.00
#
_symmetry.space_group_name_H-M   'P 1'
#
loop_
_entity.id
_entity.type
_entity.pdbx_description
1 polymer ?
#
loop_
_entity_poly.entity_id
_entity_poly.type
_entity_poly.pdbx_seq_one_letter_code
_entity_poly.pdbx_strand_id
1 'polypeptide(L)'
;EDLGDHVRAEIEDIQSGQTETVIADYLVGCDGGQGMVRRQLGFTYGGRSSTGDRFYDGTMLSIYIRAQEIFDVINMPIAWHYWTINPQGRVDFITLDGAGEYVLLAEIPPGVPLEDIDVDDIVRNAIGADTPFDILSVQEWMAGLALVTDHYQKNRVILAGDSTHLFTPSGGFGFNTGIDDT
;
A
#
# COMPACT_ATOMS: atom_id res chain seq x y z
N GLU A 1 -0.94 -3.37 -27.67
CA GLU A 1 -0.27 -2.88 -28.88
C GLU A 1 -0.95 -1.58 -29.32
N ASP A 2 -0.18 -0.53 -29.53
CA ASP A 2 -0.67 0.73 -30.11
C ASP A 2 -0.53 0.66 -31.64
N LEU A 3 -1.62 0.79 -32.36
CA LEU A 3 -1.68 0.67 -33.81
C LEU A 3 -1.80 2.04 -34.51
N GLY A 4 -1.70 3.12 -33.76
CA GLY A 4 -1.70 4.51 -34.25
C GLY A 4 -3.08 5.15 -34.29
N ASP A 5 -4.10 4.48 -34.73
CA ASP A 5 -5.50 4.93 -34.74
C ASP A 5 -6.32 4.34 -33.58
N HIS A 6 -5.87 3.22 -33.00
CA HIS A 6 -6.49 2.55 -31.87
C HIS A 6 -5.45 1.73 -31.08
N VAL A 7 -5.84 1.23 -29.91
CA VAL A 7 -5.08 0.29 -29.09
C VAL A 7 -5.75 -1.07 -29.12
N ARG A 8 -4.94 -2.11 -29.28
CA ARG A 8 -5.36 -3.51 -29.14
C ARG A 8 -4.79 -4.06 -27.83
N ALA A 9 -5.65 -4.49 -26.92
CA ALA A 9 -5.30 -5.17 -25.70
C ALA A 9 -5.75 -6.63 -25.75
N GLU A 10 -4.88 -7.54 -25.38
CA GLU A 10 -5.22 -8.93 -25.12
C GLU A 10 -5.38 -9.10 -23.60
N ILE A 11 -6.54 -9.57 -23.20
CA ILE A 11 -6.86 -9.79 -21.78
C ILE A 11 -7.15 -11.27 -21.55
N GLU A 12 -6.75 -11.78 -20.39
CA GLU A 12 -6.94 -13.15 -19.98
C GLU A 12 -7.78 -13.21 -18.73
N ASP A 13 -8.84 -14.01 -18.75
CA ASP A 13 -9.58 -14.37 -17.55
C ASP A 13 -8.76 -15.38 -16.75
N ILE A 14 -8.32 -14.97 -15.56
CA ILE A 14 -7.40 -15.75 -14.70
C ILE A 14 -8.02 -17.08 -14.26
N GLN A 15 -9.35 -17.16 -14.14
CA GLN A 15 -10.02 -18.37 -13.65
C GLN A 15 -10.21 -19.40 -14.75
N SER A 16 -10.59 -18.95 -15.94
CA SER A 16 -10.87 -19.84 -17.08
C SER A 16 -9.69 -20.01 -18.03
N GLY A 17 -8.70 -19.11 -18.00
CA GLY A 17 -7.61 -19.06 -18.98
C GLY A 17 -8.05 -18.63 -20.37
N GLN A 18 -9.28 -18.15 -20.52
CA GLN A 18 -9.77 -17.65 -21.81
C GLN A 18 -9.20 -16.28 -22.09
N THR A 19 -8.78 -16.08 -23.33
CA THR A 19 -8.27 -14.79 -23.81
C THR A 19 -9.28 -14.13 -24.72
N GLU A 20 -9.37 -12.81 -24.66
CA GLU A 20 -10.12 -12.00 -25.61
C GLU A 20 -9.32 -10.78 -26.04
N THR A 21 -9.63 -10.25 -27.22
CA THR A 21 -9.03 -9.04 -27.75
C THR A 21 -9.99 -7.87 -27.60
N VAL A 22 -9.52 -6.81 -26.91
CA VAL A 22 -10.26 -5.55 -26.77
C VAL A 22 -9.62 -4.49 -27.66
N ILE A 23 -10.46 -3.80 -28.42
CA ILE A 23 -10.07 -2.65 -29.23
C ILE A 23 -10.63 -1.39 -28.59
N ALA A 24 -9.80 -0.38 -28.40
CA ALA A 24 -10.17 0.88 -27.76
C ALA A 24 -9.41 2.06 -28.39
N ASP A 25 -9.96 3.26 -28.24
CA ASP A 25 -9.28 4.48 -28.70
C ASP A 25 -8.04 4.79 -27.85
N TYR A 26 -8.10 4.49 -26.56
CA TYR A 26 -7.02 4.69 -25.58
C TYR A 26 -6.97 3.54 -24.59
N LEU A 27 -5.80 3.34 -24.00
CA LEU A 27 -5.59 2.46 -22.85
C LEU A 27 -5.03 3.29 -21.69
N VAL A 28 -5.65 3.19 -20.53
CA VAL A 28 -5.16 3.80 -19.30
C VAL A 28 -4.65 2.72 -18.36
N GLY A 29 -3.36 2.75 -18.06
CA GLY A 29 -2.70 1.85 -17.11
C GLY A 29 -2.82 2.37 -15.70
N CYS A 30 -3.73 1.80 -14.91
CA CYS A 30 -3.92 2.06 -13.48
C CYS A 30 -3.54 0.81 -12.66
N ASP A 31 -2.54 0.06 -13.10
CA ASP A 31 -2.17 -1.26 -12.60
C ASP A 31 -1.12 -1.24 -11.48
N GLY A 32 -0.94 -0.06 -10.86
CA GLY A 32 -0.14 0.12 -9.65
C GLY A 32 1.36 0.23 -9.87
N GLY A 33 2.10 0.36 -8.77
CA GLY A 33 3.55 0.60 -8.79
C GLY A 33 4.37 -0.50 -9.46
N GLN A 34 3.87 -1.73 -9.45
CA GLN A 34 4.46 -2.86 -10.17
C GLN A 34 3.76 -3.14 -11.51
N GLY A 35 3.02 -2.16 -12.02
CA GLY A 35 2.18 -2.26 -13.19
C GLY A 35 2.88 -2.81 -14.43
N MET A 36 2.17 -3.65 -15.16
CA MET A 36 2.65 -4.26 -16.40
C MET A 36 2.70 -3.23 -17.52
N VAL A 37 1.70 -2.35 -17.62
CA VAL A 37 1.57 -1.36 -18.71
C VAL A 37 2.79 -0.45 -18.72
N ARG A 38 3.19 0.12 -17.59
CA ARG A 38 4.40 0.96 -17.49
C ARG A 38 5.64 0.21 -17.98
N ARG A 39 5.82 -1.04 -17.54
CA ARG A 39 7.00 -1.85 -17.91
C ARG A 39 7.01 -2.20 -19.42
N GLN A 40 5.85 -2.48 -20.01
CA GLN A 40 5.73 -2.75 -21.45
C GLN A 40 6.02 -1.51 -22.31
N LEU A 41 5.69 -0.32 -21.81
CA LEU A 41 6.07 0.94 -22.46
C LEU A 41 7.57 1.24 -22.38
N GLY A 42 8.30 0.53 -21.50
CA GLY A 42 9.71 0.76 -21.22
C GLY A 42 9.98 1.95 -20.31
N PHE A 43 8.95 2.45 -19.63
CA PHE A 43 9.08 3.59 -18.71
C PHE A 43 9.63 3.16 -17.35
N THR A 44 10.46 4.02 -16.77
CA THR A 44 11.18 3.75 -15.53
C THR A 44 10.84 4.79 -14.46
N TYR A 45 10.84 4.35 -13.21
CA TYR A 45 10.75 5.27 -12.09
C TYR A 45 12.10 5.93 -11.82
N GLY A 46 12.05 7.25 -11.59
CA GLY A 46 13.09 8.03 -10.95
C GLY A 46 12.64 8.54 -9.60
N GLY A 47 13.56 8.96 -8.75
CA GLY A 47 13.25 9.51 -7.44
C GLY A 47 14.01 8.84 -6.30
N ARG A 48 13.38 8.73 -5.11
CA ARG A 48 13.99 8.18 -3.91
C ARG A 48 13.24 6.96 -3.43
N SER A 49 13.98 5.92 -3.05
CA SER A 49 13.45 4.72 -2.39
C SER A 49 13.41 4.85 -0.86
N SER A 50 13.87 5.97 -0.31
CA SER A 50 13.77 6.36 1.09
C SER A 50 13.64 7.87 1.14
N THR A 51 12.66 8.37 1.86
CA THR A 51 12.44 9.80 2.05
C THR A 51 13.04 10.32 3.35
N GLY A 52 13.46 9.42 4.24
CA GLY A 52 13.84 9.74 5.61
C GLY A 52 12.65 10.21 6.45
N ASP A 53 11.44 9.83 6.07
CA ASP A 53 10.25 10.11 6.85
C ASP A 53 10.34 9.41 8.21
N ARG A 54 9.90 10.10 9.25
CA ARG A 54 10.01 9.57 10.63
C ARG A 54 9.05 8.42 10.93
N PHE A 55 7.99 8.30 10.16
CA PHE A 55 6.90 7.37 10.44
C PHE A 55 6.81 6.27 9.40
N TYR A 56 7.11 6.58 8.14
CA TYR A 56 6.98 5.66 7.03
C TYR A 56 8.21 5.69 6.16
N ASP A 57 9.18 4.84 6.46
CA ASP A 57 10.39 4.68 5.64
C ASP A 57 10.90 3.24 5.73
N GLY A 58 11.55 2.78 4.65
CA GLY A 58 12.07 1.42 4.56
C GLY A 58 10.97 0.35 4.49
N THR A 59 11.28 -0.84 4.96
CA THR A 59 10.34 -1.97 5.01
C THR A 59 9.57 -1.94 6.32
N MET A 60 8.25 -2.05 6.21
CA MET A 60 7.32 -2.05 7.33
C MET A 60 6.43 -3.29 7.30
N LEU A 61 5.86 -3.63 8.43
CA LEU A 61 4.79 -4.62 8.55
C LEU A 61 3.43 -3.92 8.50
N SER A 62 2.53 -4.50 7.69
CA SER A 62 1.10 -4.26 7.77
C SER A 62 0.46 -5.48 8.43
N ILE A 63 -0.05 -5.31 9.65
CA ILE A 63 -0.63 -6.36 10.47
C ILE A 63 -2.14 -6.10 10.55
N TYR A 64 -2.94 -6.99 9.96
CA TYR A 64 -4.40 -6.90 10.03
C TYR A 64 -4.91 -7.77 11.16
N ILE A 65 -5.62 -7.16 12.10
CA ILE A 65 -6.14 -7.84 13.28
C ILE A 65 -7.64 -7.64 13.47
N ARG A 66 -8.24 -8.56 14.23
CA ARG A 66 -9.56 -8.38 14.84
C ARG A 66 -9.42 -8.38 16.35
N ALA A 67 -9.96 -7.33 17.02
CA ALA A 67 -9.92 -7.14 18.46
C ALA A 67 -11.19 -6.38 18.89
N GLN A 68 -12.29 -7.10 19.10
CA GLN A 68 -13.61 -6.50 19.33
C GLN A 68 -13.71 -5.72 20.64
N GLU A 69 -12.95 -6.12 21.65
CA GLU A 69 -13.01 -5.54 23.00
C GLU A 69 -11.99 -4.41 23.21
N ILE A 70 -11.27 -3.99 22.17
CA ILE A 70 -10.17 -3.04 22.33
C ILE A 70 -10.60 -1.71 22.95
N PHE A 71 -11.76 -1.21 22.56
CA PHE A 71 -12.27 0.06 23.09
C PHE A 71 -12.74 0.00 24.55
N ASP A 72 -12.95 -1.20 25.07
CA ASP A 72 -13.31 -1.41 26.47
C ASP A 72 -12.08 -1.34 27.38
N VAL A 73 -10.89 -1.62 26.84
CA VAL A 73 -9.64 -1.70 27.59
C VAL A 73 -8.70 -0.50 27.39
N ILE A 74 -8.68 0.09 26.21
CA ILE A 74 -7.92 1.31 25.95
C ILE A 74 -8.72 2.52 26.50
N ASN A 75 -8.35 3.08 27.59
CA ASN A 75 -9.04 4.24 28.16
C ASN A 75 -8.81 5.53 27.33
N MET A 76 -9.21 5.50 26.05
CA MET A 76 -9.05 6.57 25.06
C MET A 76 -10.32 6.75 24.24
N PRO A 77 -10.62 7.97 23.75
CA PRO A 77 -11.72 8.19 22.83
C PRO A 77 -11.55 7.35 21.54
N ILE A 78 -12.68 6.89 20.99
CA ILE A 78 -12.68 6.22 19.69
C ILE A 78 -12.16 7.19 18.62
N ALA A 79 -11.15 6.75 17.85
CA ALA A 79 -10.52 7.51 16.79
C ALA A 79 -10.22 6.61 15.60
N TRP A 80 -10.01 7.22 14.44
CA TRP A 80 -9.56 6.51 13.23
C TRP A 80 -8.11 6.06 13.31
N HIS A 81 -7.24 6.86 13.94
CA HIS A 81 -5.82 6.61 14.09
C HIS A 81 -5.39 6.76 15.54
N TYR A 82 -4.56 5.83 15.99
CA TYR A 82 -3.83 5.92 17.23
C TYR A 82 -2.34 5.76 16.95
N TRP A 83 -1.57 6.70 17.37
CA TRP A 83 -0.11 6.62 17.32
C TRP A 83 0.40 6.04 18.63
N THR A 84 0.80 4.79 18.60
CA THR A 84 1.46 4.16 19.74
C THR A 84 2.95 4.43 19.67
N ILE A 85 3.48 5.11 20.66
CA ILE A 85 4.89 5.42 20.79
C ILE A 85 5.35 4.99 22.19
N ASN A 86 6.19 3.97 22.25
CA ASN A 86 6.68 3.39 23.48
C ASN A 86 8.15 2.95 23.32
N PRO A 87 8.83 2.45 24.38
CA PRO A 87 10.23 2.01 24.27
C PRO A 87 10.48 0.87 23.28
N GLN A 88 9.47 0.10 22.94
CA GLN A 88 9.53 -1.02 22.00
C GLN A 88 9.45 -0.57 20.54
N GLY A 89 8.93 0.64 20.28
CA GLY A 89 8.84 1.18 18.93
C GLY A 89 7.65 2.09 18.72
N ARG A 90 7.36 2.27 17.44
CA ARG A 90 6.20 3.04 16.98
C ARG A 90 5.31 2.14 16.15
N VAL A 91 4.02 2.26 16.38
CA VAL A 91 2.99 1.58 15.59
C VAL A 91 1.89 2.59 15.26
N ASP A 92 1.57 2.72 13.99
CA ASP A 92 0.36 3.40 13.57
C ASP A 92 -0.79 2.40 13.57
N PHE A 93 -1.79 2.67 14.38
CA PHE A 93 -2.92 1.80 14.64
C PHE A 93 -4.17 2.40 14.00
N ILE A 94 -4.64 1.79 12.93
CA ILE A 94 -5.70 2.32 12.07
C ILE A 94 -6.98 1.52 12.28
N THR A 95 -8.05 2.21 12.65
CA THR A 95 -9.39 1.62 12.76
C THR A 95 -10.01 1.50 11.38
N LEU A 96 -10.45 0.31 10.98
CA LEU A 96 -11.05 0.09 9.65
C LEU A 96 -12.57 0.26 9.64
N ASP A 97 -13.26 -0.37 10.58
CA ASP A 97 -14.71 -0.46 10.58
C ASP A 97 -15.37 0.17 11.82
N GLY A 98 -14.58 0.58 12.80
CA GLY A 98 -15.09 1.08 14.09
C GLY A 98 -15.76 0.02 14.97
N ALA A 99 -15.67 -1.26 14.58
CA ALA A 99 -16.38 -2.37 15.23
C ALA A 99 -15.45 -3.51 15.67
N GLY A 100 -14.15 -3.39 15.42
CA GLY A 100 -13.19 -4.38 15.90
C GLY A 100 -12.15 -4.83 14.88
N GLU A 101 -12.09 -4.22 13.71
CA GLU A 101 -11.06 -4.53 12.72
C GLU A 101 -10.05 -3.38 12.57
N TYR A 102 -8.77 -3.72 12.56
CA TYR A 102 -7.68 -2.75 12.60
C TYR A 102 -6.52 -3.19 11.72
N VAL A 103 -5.81 -2.19 11.17
CA VAL A 103 -4.49 -2.39 10.56
C VAL A 103 -3.46 -1.66 11.41
N LEU A 104 -2.40 -2.36 11.75
CA LEU A 104 -1.24 -1.82 12.42
C LEU A 104 -0.09 -1.71 11.41
N LEU A 105 0.52 -0.54 11.33
CA LEU A 105 1.73 -0.34 10.55
C LEU A 105 2.92 -0.21 11.51
N ALA A 106 3.81 -1.19 11.48
CA ALA A 106 4.96 -1.29 12.39
C ALA A 106 6.28 -1.27 11.61
N GLU A 107 7.29 -0.64 12.18
CA GLU A 107 8.65 -0.70 11.63
C GLU A 107 9.25 -2.09 11.82
N ILE A 108 9.93 -2.59 10.79
CA ILE A 108 10.79 -3.78 10.91
C ILE A 108 12.16 -3.31 11.37
N PRO A 109 12.71 -3.84 12.48
CA PRO A 109 14.06 -3.53 12.89
C PRO A 109 15.07 -3.90 11.78
N PRO A 110 16.02 -3.02 11.45
CA PRO A 110 16.98 -3.28 10.37
C PRO A 110 17.74 -4.60 10.57
N GLY A 111 17.70 -5.45 9.54
CA GLY A 111 18.45 -6.72 9.51
C GLY A 111 17.79 -7.88 10.28
N VAL A 112 16.57 -7.69 10.77
CA VAL A 112 15.79 -8.78 11.38
C VAL A 112 14.95 -9.44 10.28
N PRO A 113 15.11 -10.76 10.04
CA PRO A 113 14.24 -11.51 9.13
C PRO A 113 12.78 -11.51 9.61
N LEU A 114 11.84 -11.54 8.68
CA LEU A 114 10.41 -11.51 9.02
C LEU A 114 9.99 -12.69 9.93
N GLU A 115 10.57 -13.86 9.68
CA GLU A 115 10.32 -15.06 10.47
C GLU A 115 10.78 -14.98 11.93
N ASP A 116 11.67 -14.05 12.24
CA ASP A 116 12.19 -13.82 13.60
C ASP A 116 11.42 -12.72 14.34
N ILE A 117 10.42 -12.10 13.70
CA ILE A 117 9.63 -11.03 14.31
C ILE A 117 8.46 -11.63 15.08
N ASP A 118 8.40 -11.33 16.36
CA ASP A 118 7.23 -11.66 17.19
C ASP A 118 6.11 -10.65 16.96
N VAL A 119 5.21 -11.00 16.03
CA VAL A 119 4.07 -10.15 15.64
C VAL A 119 3.06 -10.01 16.77
N ASP A 120 2.85 -11.07 17.56
CA ASP A 120 1.99 -11.03 18.75
C ASP A 120 2.49 -9.99 19.77
N ASP A 121 3.80 -9.95 20.01
CA ASP A 121 4.41 -8.98 20.92
C ASP A 121 4.24 -7.54 20.40
N ILE A 122 4.40 -7.32 19.09
CA ILE A 122 4.15 -6.01 18.48
C ILE A 122 2.70 -5.56 18.74
N VAL A 123 1.73 -6.44 18.49
CA VAL A 123 0.31 -6.11 18.67
C VAL A 123 0.00 -5.84 20.13
N ARG A 124 0.46 -6.69 21.08
CA ARG A 124 0.26 -6.50 22.52
C ARG A 124 0.86 -5.19 23.01
N ASN A 125 2.07 -4.89 22.59
CA ASN A 125 2.75 -3.64 22.94
C ASN A 125 2.05 -2.42 22.34
N ALA A 126 1.49 -2.54 21.13
CA ALA A 126 0.74 -1.45 20.50
C ALA A 126 -0.59 -1.20 21.21
N ILE A 127 -1.31 -2.22 21.62
CA ILE A 127 -2.56 -2.10 22.38
C ILE A 127 -2.28 -1.57 23.80
N GLY A 128 -1.22 -2.05 24.44
CA GLY A 128 -0.84 -1.66 25.79
C GLY A 128 -1.78 -2.15 26.90
N ALA A 129 -2.67 -3.09 26.58
CA ALA A 129 -3.61 -3.70 27.52
C ALA A 129 -3.81 -5.18 27.18
N ASP A 130 -4.20 -5.97 28.16
CA ASP A 130 -4.53 -7.37 27.95
C ASP A 130 -5.95 -7.50 27.39
N THR A 131 -6.03 -7.85 26.10
CA THR A 131 -7.30 -8.07 25.39
C THR A 131 -7.10 -9.15 24.33
N PRO A 132 -8.13 -9.97 24.06
CA PRO A 132 -8.07 -10.94 22.97
C PRO A 132 -7.98 -10.26 21.60
N PHE A 133 -7.17 -10.82 20.72
CA PHE A 133 -7.13 -10.44 19.31
C PHE A 133 -6.79 -11.66 18.44
N ASP A 134 -7.22 -11.60 17.19
CA ASP A 134 -6.84 -12.55 16.15
C ASP A 134 -6.01 -11.81 15.09
N ILE A 135 -4.85 -12.35 14.73
CA ILE A 135 -4.06 -11.88 13.58
C ILE A 135 -4.65 -12.50 12.32
N LEU A 136 -5.20 -11.68 11.44
CA LEU A 136 -5.86 -12.10 10.20
C LEU A 136 -4.88 -12.19 9.03
N SER A 137 -3.95 -11.25 8.94
CA SER A 137 -2.84 -11.31 7.97
C SER A 137 -1.66 -10.44 8.40
N VAL A 138 -0.49 -10.81 7.89
CA VAL A 138 0.75 -10.04 8.05
C VAL A 138 1.40 -9.91 6.68
N GLN A 139 1.76 -8.71 6.29
CA GLN A 139 2.39 -8.42 5.01
C GLN A 139 3.52 -7.43 5.17
N GLU A 140 4.62 -7.66 4.46
CA GLU A 140 5.64 -6.64 4.27
C GLU A 140 5.22 -5.64 3.20
N TRP A 141 5.56 -4.39 3.39
CA TRP A 141 5.43 -3.37 2.37
C TRP A 141 6.55 -2.35 2.45
N MET A 142 6.87 -1.75 1.32
CA MET A 142 7.90 -0.71 1.23
C MET A 142 7.26 0.65 1.43
N ALA A 143 7.56 1.27 2.56
CA ALA A 143 7.23 2.66 2.84
C ALA A 143 8.34 3.61 2.34
N GLY A 144 8.09 4.91 2.38
CA GLY A 144 9.10 5.91 2.09
C GLY A 144 9.46 6.06 0.61
N LEU A 145 8.68 5.47 -0.29
CA LEU A 145 8.87 5.67 -1.72
C LEU A 145 8.41 7.07 -2.14
N ALA A 146 9.26 7.77 -2.88
CA ALA A 146 8.92 9.01 -3.58
C ALA A 146 9.45 8.89 -5.00
N LEU A 147 8.68 8.21 -5.83
CA LEU A 147 9.05 7.85 -7.19
C LEU A 147 8.07 8.44 -8.18
N VAL A 148 8.58 8.82 -9.35
CA VAL A 148 7.78 9.26 -10.47
C VAL A 148 8.33 8.67 -11.75
N THR A 149 7.44 8.29 -12.66
CA THR A 149 7.86 7.78 -13.98
C THR A 149 8.42 8.89 -14.85
N ASP A 150 9.36 8.53 -15.72
CA ASP A 150 9.97 9.45 -16.67
C ASP A 150 8.97 9.96 -17.73
N HIS A 151 7.92 9.20 -18.01
CA HIS A 151 6.85 9.57 -18.95
C HIS A 151 5.49 9.07 -18.45
N TYR A 152 4.45 9.85 -18.70
CA TYR A 152 3.05 9.52 -18.34
C TYR A 152 2.26 8.93 -19.53
N GLN A 153 2.74 9.14 -20.74
CA GLN A 153 2.02 8.77 -21.94
C GLN A 153 2.98 8.41 -23.07
N LYS A 154 2.58 7.44 -23.86
CA LYS A 154 3.16 7.15 -25.17
C LYS A 154 2.01 6.92 -26.15
N ASN A 155 1.82 7.87 -27.06
CA ASN A 155 0.72 7.88 -28.04
C ASN A 155 -0.65 7.73 -27.34
N ARG A 156 -1.31 6.55 -27.55
CA ARG A 156 -2.65 6.25 -27.02
C ARG A 156 -2.65 5.47 -25.71
N VAL A 157 -1.49 5.21 -25.14
CA VAL A 157 -1.37 4.55 -23.85
C VAL A 157 -0.94 5.56 -22.80
N ILE A 158 -1.75 5.70 -21.77
CA ILE A 158 -1.61 6.68 -20.68
C ILE A 158 -1.45 5.91 -19.36
N LEU A 159 -0.68 6.43 -18.44
CA LEU A 159 -0.57 5.92 -17.07
C LEU A 159 -1.24 6.87 -16.09
N ALA A 160 -1.79 6.33 -14.99
CA ALA A 160 -2.38 7.12 -13.92
C ALA A 160 -2.19 6.43 -12.55
N GLY A 161 -2.23 7.21 -11.48
CA GLY A 161 -2.09 6.72 -10.10
C GLY A 161 -0.71 6.13 -9.83
N ASP A 162 -0.65 5.07 -9.03
CA ASP A 162 0.60 4.43 -8.62
C ASP A 162 1.43 3.87 -9.80
N SER A 163 0.86 3.73 -10.97
CA SER A 163 1.62 3.39 -12.18
C SER A 163 2.49 4.54 -12.68
N THR A 164 2.19 5.79 -12.29
CA THR A 164 2.96 6.99 -12.62
C THR A 164 3.82 7.49 -11.47
N HIS A 165 3.31 7.49 -10.25
CA HIS A 165 4.00 8.04 -9.09
C HIS A 165 3.67 7.29 -7.80
N LEU A 166 4.67 7.13 -6.95
CA LEU A 166 4.55 6.52 -5.65
C LEU A 166 4.90 7.54 -4.58
N PHE A 167 4.01 7.67 -3.60
CA PHE A 167 4.19 8.56 -2.45
C PHE A 167 4.30 7.76 -1.16
N THR A 168 4.92 8.38 -0.16
CA THR A 168 4.74 7.91 1.21
C THR A 168 3.28 8.07 1.62
N PRO A 169 2.73 7.25 2.52
CA PRO A 169 1.35 7.41 3.00
C PRO A 169 1.15 8.70 3.80
N SER A 170 2.22 9.34 4.27
CA SER A 170 2.18 10.61 5.00
C SER A 170 1.41 11.68 4.24
N GLY A 171 0.32 12.17 4.83
CA GLY A 171 -0.52 13.22 4.25
C GLY A 171 -1.63 12.73 3.32
N GLY A 172 -1.71 11.44 2.97
CA GLY A 172 -2.81 10.88 2.17
C GLY A 172 -2.87 11.39 0.73
N PHE A 173 -1.74 11.71 0.12
CA PHE A 173 -1.68 12.33 -1.21
C PHE A 173 -1.88 11.33 -2.35
N GLY A 174 -1.48 10.06 -2.19
CA GLY A 174 -1.42 9.10 -3.29
C GLY A 174 -2.74 8.94 -4.03
N PHE A 175 -3.82 8.63 -3.31
CA PHE A 175 -5.16 8.47 -3.90
C PHE A 175 -5.67 9.75 -4.58
N ASN A 176 -5.54 10.89 -3.89
CA ASN A 176 -6.02 12.16 -4.40
C ASN A 176 -5.28 12.59 -5.67
N THR A 177 -3.96 12.42 -5.71
CA THR A 177 -3.15 12.72 -6.89
C THR A 177 -3.47 11.75 -8.03
N GLY A 178 -3.70 10.46 -7.73
CA GLY A 178 -4.11 9.49 -8.74
C GLY A 178 -5.45 9.80 -9.40
N ILE A 179 -6.39 10.43 -8.67
CA ILE A 179 -7.64 10.95 -9.27
C ILE A 179 -7.36 12.17 -10.13
N ASP A 180 -6.43 13.04 -9.73
CA ASP A 180 -6.08 14.25 -10.47
C ASP A 180 -5.33 13.95 -11.79
N ASP A 181 -4.76 12.76 -11.93
CA ASP A 181 -4.13 12.29 -13.18
C ASP A 181 -5.15 12.02 -14.31
N THR A 182 -6.45 11.89 -14.00
CA THR A 182 -7.48 11.44 -14.96
C THR A 182 -8.43 12.57 -15.37
#